data_7d69ea42dd167c882684f42f06d874d4
#
_entry.id   7d69ea42dd167c882684f42f06d874d4
#
_cell.length_a   1.000
_cell.length_b   1.000
_cell.length_c   1.000
_cell.angle_alpha   90.00
_cell.angle_beta   90.00
_cell.angle_gamma   90.00
#
_symmetry.space_group_name_H-M   'P 1'
#
loop_
_entity.id
_entity.type
_entity.pdbx_description
1 polymer ?
#
loop_
_entity_poly.entity_id
_entity_poly.type
_entity_poly.pdbx_seq_one_letter_code
_entity_poly.pdbx_strand_id
1 'polypeptide(L)'
;MMKAHVVVLVCLCGVLQAGEWKDLLNGRDLDGWQVVGDGAWSVMKDGTVIGQADPQSPFGQQSWLYTKAEFQEFDLRLEYWMRLGSNSGVSIGDKSRGRYAVPGPESDGHRTPARIAYEINIDNGTPVDYDITGSIYLIAKAEAGIQNRTDWNTLEIQARKDLIRVLVNGKLVAEHPGLPERPKAGPIGLQLHDNRDVVMFRNIKVRETK
;
A
#
# COMPACT_ATOMS: atom_id res chain seq x y z
N MET A 1 -67.55 2.12 0.18
CA MET A 1 -66.41 2.16 -0.74
C MET A 1 -65.19 2.70 -0.02
N MET A 2 -64.31 1.83 0.46
CA MET A 2 -63.03 2.20 1.08
C MET A 2 -61.99 2.43 -0.01
N LYS A 3 -61.38 3.62 -0.05
CA LYS A 3 -60.26 3.92 -0.94
C LYS A 3 -58.96 3.47 -0.26
N ALA A 4 -58.32 2.45 -0.83
CA ALA A 4 -56.98 2.02 -0.39
C ALA A 4 -55.96 3.02 -0.90
N HIS A 5 -55.18 3.60 0.01
CA HIS A 5 -54.04 4.44 -0.30
C HIS A 5 -52.80 3.53 -0.39
N VAL A 6 -52.21 3.43 -1.57
CA VAL A 6 -50.93 2.75 -1.79
C VAL A 6 -49.82 3.76 -1.45
N VAL A 7 -49.08 3.50 -0.38
CA VAL A 7 -47.85 4.26 -0.06
C VAL A 7 -46.70 3.60 -0.80
N VAL A 8 -46.19 4.28 -1.82
CA VAL A 8 -44.94 3.86 -2.51
C VAL A 8 -43.76 4.37 -1.70
N LEU A 9 -43.07 3.45 -1.04
CA LEU A 9 -41.84 3.73 -0.35
C LEU A 9 -40.69 3.79 -1.38
N VAL A 10 -40.26 5.00 -1.76
CA VAL A 10 -39.08 5.19 -2.61
C VAL A 10 -37.86 5.04 -1.74
N CYS A 11 -37.20 3.87 -1.80
CA CYS A 11 -35.86 3.72 -1.25
C CYS A 11 -34.88 4.52 -2.11
N LEU A 12 -34.46 5.68 -1.65
CA LEU A 12 -33.30 6.38 -2.16
C LEU A 12 -32.06 5.59 -1.74
N CYS A 13 -31.59 4.68 -2.62
CA CYS A 13 -30.22 4.19 -2.53
C CYS A 13 -29.29 5.36 -2.83
N GLY A 14 -28.73 5.98 -1.80
CA GLY A 14 -27.65 6.95 -1.94
C GLY A 14 -26.47 6.26 -2.64
N VAL A 15 -26.22 6.61 -3.90
CA VAL A 15 -24.99 6.22 -4.59
C VAL A 15 -23.88 6.98 -3.88
N LEU A 16 -23.07 6.28 -3.08
CA LEU A 16 -21.80 6.80 -2.55
C LEU A 16 -20.95 7.20 -3.77
N GLN A 17 -20.83 8.49 -4.00
CA GLN A 17 -20.05 9.02 -5.11
C GLN A 17 -18.59 8.90 -4.72
N ALA A 18 -17.89 7.93 -5.29
CA ALA A 18 -16.45 7.81 -5.15
C ALA A 18 -15.79 9.10 -5.70
N GLY A 19 -14.82 9.64 -4.96
CA GLY A 19 -14.05 10.81 -5.38
C GLY A 19 -13.31 10.59 -6.71
N GLU A 20 -12.75 11.63 -7.27
CA GLU A 20 -11.89 11.53 -8.44
C GLU A 20 -10.53 10.92 -8.07
N TRP A 21 -9.92 10.21 -9.01
CA TRP A 21 -8.56 9.71 -8.88
C TRP A 21 -7.56 10.87 -8.91
N LYS A 22 -6.69 10.92 -7.91
CA LYS A 22 -5.61 11.90 -7.81
C LYS A 22 -4.26 11.19 -7.91
N ASP A 23 -3.36 11.71 -8.73
CA ASP A 23 -1.98 11.24 -8.77
C ASP A 23 -1.27 11.63 -7.47
N LEU A 24 -0.55 10.68 -6.88
CA LEU A 24 0.28 10.92 -5.69
C LEU A 24 1.72 11.31 -6.05
N LEU A 25 2.12 11.13 -7.32
CA LEU A 25 3.39 11.57 -7.87
C LEU A 25 3.19 12.69 -8.88
N ASN A 26 4.05 13.70 -8.83
CA ASN A 26 4.08 14.77 -9.83
C ASN A 26 4.91 14.42 -11.08
N GLY A 27 5.54 13.21 -11.11
CA GLY A 27 6.36 12.71 -12.21
C GLY A 27 7.72 13.39 -12.38
N ARG A 28 8.16 14.22 -11.43
CA ARG A 28 9.42 14.99 -11.51
C ARG A 28 10.33 14.80 -10.31
N ASP A 29 9.75 14.80 -9.12
CA ASP A 29 10.46 14.72 -7.84
C ASP A 29 9.58 14.07 -6.77
N LEU A 30 10.12 13.97 -5.55
CA LEU A 30 9.44 13.39 -4.41
C LEU A 30 8.68 14.42 -3.57
N ASP A 31 8.31 15.58 -4.13
CA ASP A 31 7.45 16.51 -3.38
C ASP A 31 6.12 15.85 -3.03
N GLY A 32 5.64 16.09 -1.80
CA GLY A 32 4.51 15.36 -1.23
C GLY A 32 4.88 14.04 -0.54
N TRP A 33 6.15 13.63 -0.62
CA TRP A 33 6.67 12.40 0.02
C TRP A 33 7.82 12.71 0.98
N GLN A 34 8.15 11.75 1.84
CA GLN A 34 9.32 11.77 2.70
C GLN A 34 9.99 10.40 2.72
N VAL A 35 11.32 10.39 2.64
CA VAL A 35 12.14 9.19 2.83
C VAL A 35 12.38 8.99 4.32
N VAL A 36 12.30 7.74 4.77
CA VAL A 36 12.61 7.29 6.13
C VAL A 36 13.56 6.09 6.04
N GLY A 37 14.70 6.17 6.71
CA GLY A 37 15.81 5.22 6.56
C GLY A 37 16.77 5.60 5.42
N ASP A 38 17.74 4.73 5.14
CA ASP A 38 18.92 5.05 4.33
C ASP A 38 18.83 4.56 2.87
N GLY A 39 17.66 4.18 2.40
CA GLY A 39 17.46 3.81 1.00
C GLY A 39 17.51 5.01 0.06
N ALA A 40 18.09 4.81 -1.13
CA ALA A 40 18.05 5.80 -2.20
C ALA A 40 16.71 5.73 -2.94
N TRP A 41 15.93 6.80 -2.84
CA TRP A 41 14.68 6.98 -3.55
C TRP A 41 14.77 8.15 -4.52
N SER A 42 14.37 7.94 -5.76
CA SER A 42 14.38 9.01 -6.77
C SER A 42 13.27 8.82 -7.81
N VAL A 43 12.97 9.89 -8.55
CA VAL A 43 12.05 9.85 -9.69
C VAL A 43 12.86 9.83 -10.98
N MET A 44 12.60 8.85 -11.81
CA MET A 44 13.24 8.69 -13.13
C MET A 44 12.62 9.66 -14.14
N LYS A 45 13.27 9.82 -15.31
CA LYS A 45 12.81 10.74 -16.37
C LYS A 45 11.40 10.45 -16.90
N ASP A 46 10.95 9.20 -16.81
CA ASP A 46 9.61 8.77 -17.23
C ASP A 46 8.55 8.91 -16.12
N GLY A 47 8.93 9.47 -14.95
CA GLY A 47 8.05 9.64 -13.79
C GLY A 47 7.96 8.43 -12.88
N THR A 48 8.68 7.34 -13.18
CA THR A 48 8.76 6.16 -12.31
C THR A 48 9.58 6.47 -11.06
N VAL A 49 9.09 6.08 -9.89
CA VAL A 49 9.88 6.08 -8.64
C VAL A 49 10.67 4.79 -8.56
N ILE A 50 11.96 4.93 -8.24
CA ILE A 50 12.84 3.80 -7.93
C ILE A 50 13.33 3.89 -6.50
N GLY A 51 13.27 2.76 -5.78
CA GLY A 51 13.92 2.53 -4.49
C GLY A 51 15.00 1.46 -4.63
N GLN A 52 16.18 1.76 -4.13
CA GLN A 52 17.32 0.85 -4.11
C GLN A 52 18.28 1.19 -2.95
N ALA A 53 19.23 0.29 -2.65
CA ALA A 53 20.27 0.61 -1.71
C ALA A 53 21.08 1.82 -2.18
N ASP A 54 21.45 2.69 -1.26
CA ASP A 54 22.45 3.73 -1.51
C ASP A 54 23.83 3.08 -1.42
N PRO A 55 24.63 3.07 -2.50
CA PRO A 55 25.99 2.50 -2.47
C PRO A 55 26.94 3.23 -1.49
N GLN A 56 26.60 4.45 -1.07
CA GLN A 56 27.40 5.27 -0.17
C GLN A 56 26.92 5.21 1.29
N SER A 57 25.78 4.59 1.54
CA SER A 57 25.22 4.44 2.89
C SER A 57 25.18 2.98 3.30
N PRO A 58 25.60 2.63 4.54
CA PRO A 58 25.43 1.28 5.05
C PRO A 58 23.93 1.02 5.30
N PHE A 59 23.22 0.59 4.26
CA PHE A 59 21.81 0.24 4.35
C PHE A 59 21.64 -0.98 5.27
N GLY A 60 21.01 -0.78 6.41
CA GLY A 60 20.98 -1.79 7.46
C GLY A 60 19.80 -2.74 7.38
N GLN A 61 18.59 -2.26 7.10
CA GLN A 61 17.38 -3.09 7.06
C GLN A 61 16.34 -2.48 6.12
N GLN A 62 15.35 -1.74 6.63
CA GLN A 62 14.26 -1.19 5.80
C GLN A 62 14.47 0.29 5.51
N SER A 63 13.98 0.73 4.35
CA SER A 63 13.74 2.14 4.05
C SER A 63 12.33 2.29 3.48
N TRP A 64 11.72 3.41 3.77
CA TRP A 64 10.35 3.69 3.39
C TRP A 64 10.22 5.04 2.69
N LEU A 65 9.34 5.11 1.70
CA LEU A 65 8.90 6.34 1.09
C LEU A 65 7.43 6.58 1.45
N TYR A 66 7.15 7.53 2.34
CA TYR A 66 5.82 7.82 2.86
C TYR A 66 5.22 9.10 2.29
N THR A 67 3.91 9.10 2.03
CA THR A 67 3.18 10.33 1.75
C THR A 67 3.20 11.26 2.96
N LYS A 68 3.35 12.58 2.73
CA LYS A 68 3.13 13.61 3.76
C LYS A 68 1.64 13.72 4.10
N ALA A 69 0.77 13.54 3.09
CA ALA A 69 -0.68 13.49 3.28
C ALA A 69 -1.14 12.21 3.98
N GLU A 70 -2.28 12.28 4.63
CA GLU A 70 -2.98 11.16 5.25
C GLU A 70 -4.34 10.98 4.61
N PHE A 71 -4.82 9.75 4.55
CA PHE A 71 -6.07 9.36 3.90
C PHE A 71 -6.95 8.62 4.90
N GLN A 72 -8.28 8.78 4.79
CA GLN A 72 -9.24 8.13 5.69
C GLN A 72 -9.68 6.79 5.09
N GLU A 73 -10.69 6.82 4.25
CA GLU A 73 -11.16 5.68 3.46
C GLU A 73 -10.84 5.94 2.00
N PHE A 74 -10.16 5.00 1.36
CA PHE A 74 -9.63 5.24 0.02
C PHE A 74 -9.50 3.98 -0.80
N ASP A 75 -9.42 4.17 -2.10
CA ASP A 75 -8.85 3.23 -3.04
C ASP A 75 -7.47 3.74 -3.45
N LEU A 76 -6.46 2.90 -3.33
CA LEU A 76 -5.13 3.11 -3.87
C LEU A 76 -4.95 2.20 -5.07
N ARG A 77 -4.39 2.72 -6.15
CA ARG A 77 -3.93 1.93 -7.30
C ARG A 77 -2.52 2.35 -7.65
N LEU A 78 -1.67 1.37 -7.91
CA LEU A 78 -0.31 1.60 -8.38
C LEU A 78 0.15 0.46 -9.28
N GLU A 79 1.19 0.71 -10.05
CA GLU A 79 1.95 -0.33 -10.72
C GLU A 79 3.31 -0.48 -10.06
N TYR A 80 3.77 -1.72 -9.92
CA TYR A 80 5.08 -2.03 -9.37
C TYR A 80 5.85 -3.01 -10.26
N TRP A 81 7.15 -2.88 -10.24
CA TRP A 81 8.11 -3.82 -10.79
C TRP A 81 9.24 -4.04 -9.78
N MET A 82 9.74 -5.26 -9.70
CA MET A 82 10.82 -5.61 -8.78
C MET A 82 11.82 -6.54 -9.45
N ARG A 83 13.07 -6.39 -9.06
CA ARG A 83 14.09 -7.38 -9.41
C ARG A 83 13.72 -8.75 -8.81
N LEU A 84 14.06 -9.84 -9.50
CA LEU A 84 13.89 -11.21 -8.98
C LEU A 84 14.64 -11.37 -7.65
N GLY A 85 13.96 -11.93 -6.65
CA GLY A 85 14.46 -12.11 -5.30
C GLY A 85 14.33 -10.89 -4.39
N SER A 86 13.75 -9.77 -4.87
CA SER A 86 13.48 -8.60 -4.05
C SER A 86 12.19 -8.75 -3.24
N ASN A 87 12.17 -8.07 -2.08
CA ASN A 87 11.01 -7.89 -1.22
C ASN A 87 10.66 -6.42 -1.06
N SER A 88 9.39 -6.14 -0.94
CA SER A 88 8.81 -4.80 -0.79
C SER A 88 7.43 -4.90 -0.13
N GLY A 89 6.77 -3.77 0.01
CA GLY A 89 5.41 -3.71 0.53
C GLY A 89 4.79 -2.33 0.40
N VAL A 90 3.48 -2.28 0.62
CA VAL A 90 2.73 -1.04 0.74
C VAL A 90 2.14 -0.95 2.14
N SER A 91 2.55 0.06 2.90
CA SER A 91 1.98 0.34 4.22
C SER A 91 0.80 1.29 4.10
N ILE A 92 -0.26 1.02 4.88
CA ILE A 92 -1.40 1.93 5.06
C ILE A 92 -1.67 2.13 6.55
N GLY A 93 -2.00 3.36 6.95
CA GLY A 93 -2.41 3.69 8.31
C GLY A 93 -1.28 3.87 9.32
N ASP A 94 -0.02 3.64 8.96
CA ASP A 94 1.11 3.81 9.88
C ASP A 94 1.49 5.28 10.08
N LYS A 95 0.92 5.91 11.10
CA LYS A 95 1.22 7.31 11.47
C LYS A 95 2.65 7.53 11.95
N SER A 96 3.37 6.48 12.31
CA SER A 96 4.80 6.57 12.64
C SER A 96 5.68 6.71 11.40
N ARG A 97 5.12 6.44 10.21
CA ARG A 97 5.82 6.45 8.92
C ARG A 97 7.06 5.57 8.91
N GLY A 98 6.94 4.37 9.45
CA GLY A 98 8.00 3.37 9.41
C GLY A 98 9.22 3.68 10.29
N ARG A 99 9.21 4.73 11.11
CA ARG A 99 10.41 5.12 11.91
C ARG A 99 10.89 4.03 12.86
N TYR A 100 10.03 3.13 13.29
CA TYR A 100 10.42 2.00 14.14
C TYR A 100 10.96 0.81 13.35
N ALA A 101 10.73 0.77 12.03
CA ALA A 101 11.19 -0.32 11.16
C ALA A 101 12.57 -0.07 10.56
N VAL A 102 13.07 1.17 10.65
CA VAL A 102 14.39 1.54 10.12
C VAL A 102 15.45 1.52 11.22
N PRO A 103 16.75 1.33 10.88
CA PRO A 103 17.83 1.41 11.84
C PRO A 103 17.89 2.76 12.57
N GLY A 104 18.14 2.72 13.87
CA GLY A 104 18.26 3.93 14.68
C GLY A 104 17.86 3.71 16.14
N PRO A 105 17.92 4.76 16.97
CA PRO A 105 17.65 4.65 18.41
C PRO A 105 16.20 4.33 18.75
N GLU A 106 15.27 4.55 17.79
CA GLU A 106 13.84 4.24 17.95
C GLU A 106 13.44 2.90 17.29
N SER A 107 14.41 2.15 16.71
CA SER A 107 14.13 0.88 16.05
C SER A 107 13.48 -0.12 17.02
N ASP A 108 12.34 -0.69 16.61
CA ASP A 108 11.57 -1.64 17.40
C ASP A 108 10.81 -2.61 16.49
N GLY A 109 11.28 -3.85 16.43
CA GLY A 109 10.68 -4.90 15.60
C GLY A 109 9.22 -5.26 15.97
N HIS A 110 8.74 -4.84 17.15
CA HIS A 110 7.33 -5.01 17.56
C HIS A 110 6.43 -3.86 17.08
N ARG A 111 7.01 -2.80 16.53
CA ARG A 111 6.30 -1.59 16.09
C ARG A 111 6.51 -1.29 14.60
N THR A 112 6.86 -2.29 13.82
CA THR A 112 6.92 -2.17 12.36
C THR A 112 5.52 -1.90 11.77
N PRO A 113 5.41 -1.33 10.56
CA PRO A 113 4.12 -1.06 9.92
C PRO A 113 3.19 -2.27 9.89
N ALA A 114 3.72 -3.46 9.63
CA ALA A 114 2.96 -4.72 9.65
C ALA A 114 2.37 -5.08 11.02
N ARG A 115 2.85 -4.50 12.11
CA ARG A 115 2.43 -4.82 13.48
C ARG A 115 1.55 -3.76 14.12
N ILE A 116 1.75 -2.48 13.78
CA ILE A 116 0.98 -1.37 14.37
C ILE A 116 -0.06 -0.77 13.42
N ALA A 117 0.03 -1.11 12.14
CA ALA A 117 -0.88 -0.73 11.07
C ALA A 117 -1.06 -1.92 10.11
N TYR A 118 -1.01 -1.70 8.80
CA TYR A 118 -1.10 -2.78 7.82
C TYR A 118 -0.01 -2.63 6.76
N GLU A 119 0.56 -3.76 6.38
CA GLU A 119 1.48 -3.89 5.27
C GLU A 119 0.91 -4.90 4.26
N ILE A 120 0.80 -4.48 3.02
CA ILE A 120 0.46 -5.35 1.91
C ILE A 120 1.76 -5.79 1.27
N ASN A 121 2.09 -7.07 1.43
CA ASN A 121 3.37 -7.62 1.03
C ASN A 121 3.52 -7.70 -0.49
N ILE A 122 4.73 -7.48 -0.97
CA ILE A 122 5.14 -7.68 -2.37
C ILE A 122 6.48 -8.43 -2.36
N ASP A 123 6.48 -9.68 -2.81
CA ASP A 123 7.68 -10.51 -2.85
C ASP A 123 7.88 -11.13 -4.24
N ASN A 124 9.07 -10.98 -4.79
CA ASN A 124 9.45 -11.54 -6.09
C ASN A 124 10.50 -12.68 -5.97
N GLY A 125 10.63 -13.25 -4.77
CA GLY A 125 11.42 -14.43 -4.47
C GLY A 125 10.65 -15.74 -4.63
N THR A 126 10.69 -16.56 -3.60
CA THR A 126 9.91 -17.81 -3.46
C THR A 126 9.01 -17.71 -2.25
N PRO A 127 8.03 -16.80 -2.26
CA PRO A 127 7.23 -16.50 -1.09
C PRO A 127 6.35 -17.67 -0.67
N VAL A 128 6.19 -17.84 0.64
CA VAL A 128 5.26 -18.78 1.25
C VAL A 128 4.39 -18.04 2.26
N ASP A 129 3.21 -18.56 2.54
CA ASP A 129 2.30 -18.03 3.54
C ASP A 129 2.01 -16.52 3.37
N TYR A 130 2.33 -15.71 4.38
CA TYR A 130 2.07 -14.27 4.40
C TYR A 130 3.06 -13.48 3.52
N ASP A 131 4.13 -14.09 3.05
CA ASP A 131 5.09 -13.44 2.14
C ASP A 131 4.57 -13.39 0.70
N ILE A 132 3.52 -14.15 0.36
CA ILE A 132 2.90 -14.11 -0.97
C ILE A 132 2.41 -12.71 -1.27
N THR A 133 2.75 -12.21 -2.46
CA THR A 133 2.34 -10.88 -2.91
C THR A 133 0.83 -10.67 -2.84
N GLY A 134 0.43 -9.56 -2.24
CA GLY A 134 -0.96 -9.19 -1.99
C GLY A 134 -1.48 -9.65 -0.64
N SER A 135 -0.72 -10.42 0.14
CA SER A 135 -1.08 -10.74 1.53
C SER A 135 -1.16 -9.46 2.36
N ILE A 136 -2.16 -9.39 3.25
CA ILE A 136 -2.13 -8.46 4.38
C ILE A 136 -1.21 -9.10 5.41
N TYR A 137 0.04 -8.65 5.47
CA TYR A 137 1.13 -9.34 6.14
C TYR A 137 0.80 -9.66 7.61
N LEU A 138 1.04 -10.89 8.02
CA LEU A 138 0.70 -11.46 9.35
C LEU A 138 -0.82 -11.53 9.67
N ILE A 139 -1.72 -11.20 8.74
CA ILE A 139 -3.17 -11.11 9.00
C ILE A 139 -3.98 -11.99 8.03
N ALA A 140 -3.81 -11.81 6.73
CA ALA A 140 -4.54 -12.58 5.71
C ALA A 140 -3.62 -12.95 4.55
N LYS A 141 -3.58 -14.25 4.24
CA LYS A 141 -2.77 -14.77 3.14
C LYS A 141 -3.43 -14.50 1.79
N ALA A 142 -2.63 -14.13 0.80
CA ALA A 142 -3.09 -13.99 -0.57
C ALA A 142 -3.10 -15.31 -1.31
N GLU A 143 -3.87 -15.36 -2.41
CA GLU A 143 -3.77 -16.43 -3.39
C GLU A 143 -2.47 -16.30 -4.18
N ALA A 144 -1.70 -17.39 -4.28
CA ALA A 144 -0.42 -17.42 -4.99
C ALA A 144 -0.60 -17.45 -6.52
N GLY A 145 0.48 -17.10 -7.25
CA GLY A 145 0.60 -17.30 -8.69
C GLY A 145 -0.08 -16.24 -9.56
N ILE A 146 -0.51 -15.12 -9.00
CA ILE A 146 -1.17 -14.03 -9.74
C ILE A 146 -0.17 -13.00 -10.25
N GLN A 147 0.96 -12.82 -9.54
CA GLN A 147 2.02 -11.89 -9.92
C GLN A 147 2.77 -12.35 -11.16
N ASN A 148 3.01 -11.43 -12.10
CA ASN A 148 4.02 -11.60 -13.14
C ASN A 148 5.39 -11.24 -12.55
N ARG A 149 6.31 -12.21 -12.48
CA ARG A 149 7.60 -12.03 -11.81
C ARG A 149 8.64 -11.26 -12.64
N THR A 150 8.39 -11.05 -13.93
CA THR A 150 9.34 -10.46 -14.87
C THR A 150 8.86 -9.15 -15.50
N ASP A 151 7.64 -8.73 -15.19
CA ASP A 151 7.02 -7.56 -15.77
C ASP A 151 6.27 -6.74 -14.71
N TRP A 152 5.75 -5.59 -15.10
CA TRP A 152 4.92 -4.74 -14.28
C TRP A 152 3.64 -5.45 -13.83
N ASN A 153 3.24 -5.18 -12.60
CA ASN A 153 2.00 -5.65 -12.01
C ASN A 153 1.18 -4.47 -11.50
N THR A 154 -0.12 -4.61 -11.47
CA THR A 154 -1.00 -3.67 -10.78
C THR A 154 -1.31 -4.17 -9.38
N LEU A 155 -1.28 -3.25 -8.41
CA LEU A 155 -1.76 -3.46 -7.06
C LEU A 155 -2.87 -2.46 -6.76
N GLU A 156 -4.01 -2.95 -6.30
CA GLU A 156 -5.09 -2.13 -5.79
C GLU A 156 -5.35 -2.47 -4.32
N ILE A 157 -5.53 -1.44 -3.49
CA ILE A 157 -5.88 -1.57 -2.08
C ILE A 157 -7.12 -0.73 -1.83
N GLN A 158 -8.19 -1.37 -1.36
CA GLN A 158 -9.41 -0.69 -0.92
C GLN A 158 -9.42 -0.71 0.61
N ALA A 159 -9.19 0.45 1.23
CA ALA A 159 -9.20 0.62 2.68
C ALA A 159 -10.50 1.31 3.12
N ARG A 160 -11.28 0.63 3.94
CA ARG A 160 -12.53 1.10 4.54
C ARG A 160 -12.46 0.91 6.05
N LYS A 161 -13.39 1.53 6.77
CA LYS A 161 -13.47 1.40 8.23
C LYS A 161 -13.43 -0.06 8.70
N ASP A 162 -14.13 -0.94 8.00
CA ASP A 162 -14.33 -2.34 8.37
C ASP A 162 -13.91 -3.33 7.27
N LEU A 163 -13.06 -2.87 6.32
CA LEU A 163 -12.65 -3.71 5.20
C LEU A 163 -11.30 -3.26 4.63
N ILE A 164 -10.43 -4.23 4.36
CA ILE A 164 -9.26 -4.10 3.50
C ILE A 164 -9.38 -5.15 2.41
N ARG A 165 -9.39 -4.74 1.14
CA ARG A 165 -9.30 -5.61 -0.02
C ARG A 165 -8.03 -5.34 -0.78
N VAL A 166 -7.40 -6.40 -1.24
CA VAL A 166 -6.18 -6.34 -2.04
C VAL A 166 -6.42 -7.07 -3.35
N LEU A 167 -6.16 -6.38 -4.46
CA LEU A 167 -6.22 -6.96 -5.79
C LEU A 167 -4.82 -6.88 -6.43
N VAL A 168 -4.39 -7.96 -7.04
CA VAL A 168 -3.18 -8.04 -7.87
C VAL A 168 -3.60 -8.38 -9.29
N ASN A 169 -3.17 -7.57 -10.25
CA ASN A 169 -3.54 -7.72 -11.66
C ASN A 169 -5.06 -7.84 -11.88
N GLY A 170 -5.83 -7.06 -11.11
CA GLY A 170 -7.29 -7.02 -11.17
C GLY A 170 -8.00 -8.19 -10.48
N LYS A 171 -7.28 -9.17 -9.92
CA LYS A 171 -7.84 -10.29 -9.18
C LYS A 171 -7.81 -10.02 -7.68
N LEU A 172 -8.94 -10.16 -6.99
CA LEU A 172 -9.01 -10.14 -5.52
C LEU A 172 -8.20 -11.31 -4.97
N VAL A 173 -7.16 -11.04 -4.17
CA VAL A 173 -6.24 -12.03 -3.63
C VAL A 173 -6.29 -12.13 -2.11
N ALA A 174 -6.67 -11.06 -1.41
CA ALA A 174 -6.86 -11.06 0.03
C ALA A 174 -7.96 -10.07 0.44
N GLU A 175 -8.67 -10.41 1.50
CA GLU A 175 -9.70 -9.57 2.12
C GLU A 175 -9.73 -9.81 3.62
N HIS A 176 -9.84 -8.72 4.41
CA HIS A 176 -9.94 -8.80 5.87
C HIS A 176 -10.60 -7.54 6.44
N PRO A 177 -11.44 -7.62 7.49
CA PRO A 177 -12.04 -6.44 8.11
C PRO A 177 -11.04 -5.50 8.79
N GLY A 178 -9.79 -5.97 8.98
CA GLY A 178 -8.78 -5.31 9.79
C GLY A 178 -8.91 -5.72 11.26
N LEU A 179 -7.95 -5.25 12.07
CA LEU A 179 -7.92 -5.44 13.51
C LEU A 179 -8.46 -4.17 14.17
N PRO A 180 -9.36 -4.27 15.17
CA PRO A 180 -10.01 -3.11 15.77
C PRO A 180 -9.04 -2.07 16.34
N GLU A 181 -7.90 -2.52 16.87
CA GLU A 181 -6.86 -1.69 17.48
C GLU A 181 -5.93 -1.01 16.47
N ARG A 182 -5.98 -1.39 15.18
CA ARG A 182 -5.05 -0.87 14.16
C ARG A 182 -5.73 0.14 13.25
N PRO A 183 -5.15 1.34 13.07
CA PRO A 183 -5.69 2.34 12.17
C PRO A 183 -5.50 1.92 10.72
N LYS A 184 -6.54 2.10 9.89
CA LYS A 184 -6.44 2.05 8.43
C LYS A 184 -6.24 3.44 7.84
N ALA A 185 -6.71 4.46 8.56
CA ALA A 185 -6.52 5.86 8.20
C ALA A 185 -5.10 6.33 8.56
N GLY A 186 -4.46 7.02 7.63
CA GLY A 186 -3.12 7.54 7.79
C GLY A 186 -2.37 7.68 6.47
N PRO A 187 -1.04 7.81 6.51
CA PRO A 187 -0.22 7.90 5.31
C PRO A 187 -0.11 6.56 4.57
N ILE A 188 0.32 6.65 3.31
CA ILE A 188 0.65 5.49 2.47
C ILE A 188 2.18 5.44 2.37
N GLY A 189 2.77 4.25 2.58
CA GLY A 189 4.20 4.01 2.50
C GLY A 189 4.55 2.95 1.46
N LEU A 190 5.68 3.15 0.77
CA LEU A 190 6.31 2.19 -0.14
C LEU A 190 7.60 1.70 0.50
N GLN A 191 7.82 0.38 0.51
CA GLN A 191 8.95 -0.24 1.19
C GLN A 191 10.11 -0.53 0.23
N LEU A 192 11.32 -0.35 0.72
CA LEU A 192 12.54 -1.01 0.29
C LEU A 192 12.98 -1.89 1.47
N HIS A 193 12.92 -3.22 1.29
CA HIS A 193 13.04 -4.13 2.44
C HIS A 193 14.50 -4.36 2.85
N ASP A 194 15.41 -4.60 1.90
CA ASP A 194 16.83 -4.80 2.21
C ASP A 194 17.78 -4.20 1.14
N ASN A 195 19.08 -4.26 1.42
CA ASN A 195 20.12 -3.65 0.59
C ASN A 195 20.33 -4.35 -0.77
N ARG A 196 19.66 -5.45 -1.04
CA ARG A 196 19.70 -6.13 -2.33
C ARG A 196 18.49 -5.85 -3.18
N ASP A 197 17.49 -5.18 -2.62
CA ASP A 197 16.25 -4.92 -3.32
C ASP A 197 16.39 -3.79 -4.34
N VAL A 198 15.68 -3.95 -5.43
CA VAL A 198 15.39 -2.89 -6.40
C VAL A 198 13.91 -2.96 -6.70
N VAL A 199 13.22 -1.89 -6.38
CA VAL A 199 11.77 -1.77 -6.57
C VAL A 199 11.45 -0.51 -7.36
N MET A 200 10.46 -0.58 -8.22
CA MET A 200 9.98 0.56 -8.99
C MET A 200 8.46 0.66 -8.87
N PHE A 201 7.97 1.88 -8.78
CA PHE A 201 6.55 2.19 -8.70
C PHE A 201 6.19 3.30 -9.67
N ARG A 202 5.02 3.22 -10.29
CA ARG A 202 4.47 4.25 -11.17
C ARG A 202 2.94 4.26 -11.11
N ASN A 203 2.32 5.26 -11.73
CA ASN A 203 0.86 5.39 -11.80
C ASN A 203 0.19 5.29 -10.42
N ILE A 204 0.84 5.87 -9.39
CA ILE A 204 0.36 5.81 -8.01
C ILE A 204 -0.78 6.83 -7.86
N LYS A 205 -2.00 6.31 -7.71
CA LYS A 205 -3.22 7.11 -7.63
C LYS A 205 -4.04 6.75 -6.41
N VAL A 206 -4.65 7.74 -5.80
CA VAL A 206 -5.58 7.57 -4.69
C VAL A 206 -6.93 8.17 -5.06
N ARG A 207 -7.98 7.54 -4.55
CA ARG A 207 -9.35 8.05 -4.62
C ARG A 207 -9.98 7.90 -3.24
N GLU A 208 -10.28 9.02 -2.59
CA GLU A 208 -10.99 9.00 -1.31
C GLU A 208 -12.46 8.67 -1.54
N THR A 209 -13.01 7.84 -0.67
CA THR A 209 -14.44 7.47 -0.65
C THR A 209 -15.09 8.17 0.53
N LYS A 210 -16.26 8.77 0.28
CA LYS A 210 -17.05 9.47 1.30
C LYS A 210 -18.08 8.54 1.90
#